data_d8e0f8c30ba7ca62e4af1492b4ecc36f
#
_entry.id   d8e0f8c30ba7ca62e4af1492b4ecc36f
#
_cell.length_a   1.000
_cell.length_b   1.000
_cell.length_c   1.000
_cell.angle_alpha   90.00
_cell.angle_beta   90.00
_cell.angle_gamma   90.00
#
_symmetry.space_group_name_H-M   'P 1'
#
loop_
_entity.id
_entity.type
_entity.pdbx_description
1 polymer ?
#
loop_
_entity_poly.entity_id
_entity_poly.type
_entity_poly.pdbx_seq_one_letter_code
_entity_poly.pdbx_strand_id
1 'polypeptide(L)'
;MELSEPFALSDLIGKPVYDGSGRRLGRAFELRAHWEEGGVVVDEVLFGRGSILKRLHGPGAKARGARWESVAEVGERIVVRA
;
A
#
# COMPACT_ATOMS: atom_id res chain seq x y z
N MET A 1 3.81 5.81 11.26
CA MET A 1 2.47 6.46 11.22
C MET A 1 1.48 5.57 11.95
N GLU A 2 0.75 6.15 12.83
CA GLU A 2 -0.28 5.44 13.57
C GLU A 2 -1.62 5.54 12.84
N LEU A 3 -2.31 4.42 12.72
CA LEU A 3 -3.65 4.40 12.14
C LEU A 3 -4.67 4.62 13.25
N SER A 4 -5.45 5.68 13.14
CA SER A 4 -6.48 6.00 14.12
C SER A 4 -7.85 6.07 13.46
N GLU A 5 -8.90 6.01 14.28
CA GLU A 5 -10.27 6.18 13.80
C GLU A 5 -10.45 7.50 13.04
N PRO A 6 -11.26 7.51 11.98
CA PRO A 6 -12.09 6.43 11.45
C PRO A 6 -11.44 5.61 10.34
N PHE A 7 -10.15 5.48 10.36
CA PHE A 7 -9.38 4.84 9.31
C PHE A 7 -9.49 3.32 9.36
N ALA A 8 -9.87 2.69 8.25
CA ALA A 8 -9.92 1.25 8.11
C ALA A 8 -8.84 0.77 7.15
N LEU A 9 -8.21 -0.37 7.44
CA LEU A 9 -7.17 -0.92 6.57
C LEU A 9 -7.69 -1.18 5.17
N SER A 10 -8.94 -1.61 5.05
CA SER A 10 -9.56 -1.86 3.75
C SER A 10 -9.67 -0.60 2.89
N ASP A 11 -9.62 0.57 3.50
CA ASP A 11 -9.70 1.83 2.75
C ASP A 11 -8.43 2.09 1.94
N LEU A 12 -7.33 1.42 2.27
CA LEU A 12 -6.09 1.55 1.51
C LEU A 12 -6.11 0.76 0.21
N ILE A 13 -6.87 -0.33 0.18
CA ILE A 13 -6.93 -1.20 -0.99
C ILE A 13 -7.67 -0.50 -2.12
N GLY A 14 -7.07 -0.50 -3.29
CA GLY A 14 -7.64 0.14 -4.47
C GLY A 14 -7.21 1.58 -4.67
N LYS A 15 -6.54 2.19 -3.69
CA LYS A 15 -6.10 3.58 -3.83
C LYS A 15 -4.87 3.69 -4.73
N PRO A 16 -4.78 4.78 -5.51
CA PRO A 16 -3.59 5.02 -6.31
C PRO A 16 -2.40 5.36 -5.43
N VAL A 17 -1.23 4.91 -5.84
CA VAL A 17 0.03 5.12 -5.13
C VAL A 17 0.93 6.00 -5.98
N TYR A 18 1.46 7.06 -5.37
CA TYR A 18 2.35 8.03 -6.01
C TYR A 18 3.65 8.13 -5.23
N ASP A 19 4.73 8.50 -5.90
CA ASP A 19 5.96 8.85 -5.21
C ASP A 19 5.97 10.33 -4.81
N GLY A 20 7.01 10.76 -4.13
CA GLY A 20 7.11 12.14 -3.64
C GLY A 20 7.22 13.19 -4.75
N SER A 21 7.53 12.78 -5.98
CA SER A 21 7.59 13.70 -7.12
C SER A 21 6.25 13.82 -7.85
N GLY A 22 5.23 13.07 -7.41
CA GLY A 22 3.92 13.07 -8.05
C GLY A 22 3.77 12.05 -9.14
N ARG A 23 4.76 11.17 -9.33
CA ARG A 23 4.69 10.12 -10.33
C ARG A 23 3.83 8.98 -9.82
N ARG A 24 2.90 8.54 -10.65
CA ARG A 24 2.04 7.40 -10.29
C ARG A 24 2.80 6.10 -10.40
N LEU A 25 2.78 5.32 -9.32
CA LEU A 25 3.47 4.03 -9.24
C LEU A 25 2.55 2.84 -9.47
N GLY A 26 1.27 3.01 -9.22
CA GLY A 26 0.31 1.93 -9.38
C GLY A 26 -0.87 2.10 -8.44
N ARG A 27 -1.46 0.98 -8.06
CA ARG A 27 -2.63 0.93 -7.18
C ARG A 27 -2.37 -0.09 -6.09
N ALA A 28 -2.71 0.25 -4.86
CA ALA A 28 -2.56 -0.66 -3.73
C ALA A 28 -3.53 -1.83 -3.86
N PHE A 29 -3.05 -3.05 -3.68
CA PHE A 29 -3.88 -4.24 -3.78
C PHE A 29 -3.77 -5.15 -2.55
N GLU A 30 -2.75 -4.96 -1.71
CA GLU A 30 -2.59 -5.78 -0.53
C GLU A 30 -1.80 -5.02 0.53
N LEU A 31 -2.08 -5.33 1.77
CA LEU A 31 -1.33 -4.84 2.91
C LEU A 31 -0.73 -6.03 3.64
N ARG A 32 0.51 -5.88 4.09
CA ARG A 32 1.11 -6.83 5.01
C ARG A 32 1.09 -6.22 6.39
N ALA A 33 0.64 -7.00 7.35
CA ALA A 33 0.47 -6.53 8.70
C ALA A 33 0.69 -7.68 9.68
N HIS A 34 0.94 -7.33 10.93
CA HIS A 34 1.06 -8.34 11.97
C HIS A 34 0.36 -7.87 13.23
N TRP A 35 0.08 -8.81 14.13
CA TRP A 35 -0.54 -8.51 15.41
C TRP A 35 0.50 -8.13 16.43
N GLU A 36 0.22 -7.08 17.16
CA GLU A 36 1.00 -6.70 18.34
C GLU A 36 0.03 -6.39 19.47
N GLU A 37 0.57 -6.28 20.68
CA GLU A 37 -0.23 -5.84 21.80
C GLU A 37 -0.84 -4.48 21.50
N GLY A 38 -2.13 -4.41 21.59
CA GLY A 38 -2.84 -3.16 21.26
C GLY A 38 -3.44 -3.11 19.86
N GLY A 39 -3.18 -4.12 19.01
CA GLY A 39 -3.84 -4.17 17.71
C GLY A 39 -2.98 -4.62 16.55
N VAL A 40 -3.33 -4.17 15.36
CA VAL A 40 -2.67 -4.53 14.12
C VAL A 40 -1.69 -3.45 13.71
N VAL A 41 -0.47 -3.86 13.36
CA VAL A 41 0.55 -2.95 12.84
C VAL A 41 0.77 -3.26 11.37
N VAL A 42 0.66 -2.23 10.53
CA VAL A 42 0.91 -2.37 9.09
C VAL A 42 2.40 -2.30 8.84
N ASP A 43 2.92 -3.29 8.14
CA ASP A 43 4.33 -3.37 7.80
C ASP A 43 4.64 -2.83 6.42
N GLU A 44 3.77 -3.14 5.45
CA GLU A 44 4.05 -2.87 4.05
C GLU A 44 2.76 -2.71 3.24
N VAL A 45 2.82 -1.85 2.24
CA VAL A 45 1.75 -1.70 1.25
C VAL A 45 2.27 -2.26 -0.06
N LEU A 46 1.55 -3.21 -0.65
CA LEU A 46 1.91 -3.78 -1.93
C LEU A 46 1.07 -3.11 -3.02
N PHE A 47 1.72 -2.73 -4.10
CA PHE A 47 1.05 -2.05 -5.21
C PHE A 47 1.60 -2.50 -6.56
N GLY A 48 0.84 -2.25 -7.60
CA GLY A 48 1.23 -2.61 -8.95
C GLY A 48 0.35 -1.92 -9.98
N ARG A 49 0.71 -2.07 -11.25
CA ARG A 49 0.01 -1.45 -12.38
C ARG A 49 -0.78 -2.44 -13.19
N GLY A 50 -1.89 -1.94 -13.72
CA GLY A 50 -2.64 -2.61 -14.76
C GLY A 50 -3.01 -4.05 -14.42
N SER A 51 -2.62 -4.95 -15.29
CA SER A 51 -2.99 -6.35 -15.20
C SER A 51 -2.25 -7.14 -14.13
N ILE A 52 -1.40 -6.51 -13.33
CA ILE A 52 -0.66 -7.24 -12.30
C ILE A 52 -1.61 -7.95 -11.33
N LEU A 53 -2.78 -7.38 -11.08
CA LEU A 53 -3.77 -7.99 -10.21
C LEU A 53 -4.26 -9.33 -10.76
N LYS A 54 -4.28 -9.47 -12.09
CA LYS A 54 -4.70 -10.71 -12.74
C LYS A 54 -3.57 -11.74 -12.79
N ARG A 55 -2.34 -11.30 -12.55
CA ARG A 55 -1.15 -12.13 -12.68
C ARG A 55 -0.48 -12.46 -11.35
N LEU A 56 -1.17 -12.20 -10.24
CA LEU A 56 -0.57 -12.40 -8.92
C LEU A 56 -0.06 -13.81 -8.67
N HIS A 57 -0.61 -14.79 -9.34
CA HIS A 57 -0.22 -16.18 -9.18
C HIS A 57 0.51 -16.75 -10.39
N GLY A 58 0.78 -15.90 -11.39
CA GLY A 58 1.41 -16.33 -12.62
C GLY A 58 2.90 -16.03 -12.67
N PRO A 59 3.63 -16.71 -13.59
CA PRO A 59 5.02 -16.38 -13.84
C PRO A 59 5.14 -14.94 -14.32
N GLY A 60 6.12 -14.22 -13.80
CA GLY A 60 6.33 -12.83 -14.20
C GLY A 60 5.46 -11.82 -13.47
N ALA A 61 4.65 -12.26 -12.54
CA ALA A 61 3.90 -11.33 -11.70
C ALA A 61 4.90 -10.51 -10.89
N LYS A 62 4.80 -9.20 -11.00
CA LYS A 62 5.69 -8.28 -10.29
C LYS A 62 4.87 -7.33 -9.46
N ALA A 63 5.09 -7.38 -8.16
CA ALA A 63 4.51 -6.43 -7.23
C ALA A 63 5.64 -5.67 -6.56
N ARG A 64 5.39 -4.41 -6.27
CA ARG A 64 6.31 -3.57 -5.52
C ARG A 64 5.73 -3.37 -4.14
N GLY A 65 6.59 -3.22 -3.16
CA GLY A 65 6.18 -2.96 -1.80
C GLY A 65 6.80 -1.68 -1.28
N ALA A 66 6.05 -0.95 -0.49
CA ALA A 66 6.57 0.19 0.25
C ALA A 66 6.39 -0.11 1.73
N ARG A 67 7.48 -0.03 2.48
CA ARG A 67 7.41 -0.21 3.93
C ARG A 67 6.59 0.92 4.53
N TRP A 68 5.88 0.63 5.59
CA TRP A 68 4.99 1.61 6.18
C TRP A 68 5.71 2.91 6.59
N GLU A 69 6.97 2.82 7.01
CA GLU A 69 7.76 4.00 7.35
C GLU A 69 7.99 4.91 6.15
N SER A 70 7.87 4.38 4.94
CA SER A 70 8.05 5.15 3.72
C SER A 70 6.75 5.82 3.24
N VAL A 71 5.65 5.53 3.88
CA VAL A 71 4.36 6.14 3.53
C VAL A 71 4.32 7.54 4.12
N ALA A 72 4.26 8.54 3.25
CA ALA A 72 4.28 9.95 3.66
C ALA A 72 2.87 10.53 3.82
N GLU A 73 1.90 10.00 3.08
CA GLU A 73 0.55 10.53 3.09
C GLU A 73 -0.44 9.42 2.78
N VAL A 74 -1.56 9.42 3.48
CA VAL A 74 -2.68 8.52 3.23
C VAL A 74 -3.95 9.36 3.19
N GLY A 75 -4.70 9.22 2.13
CA GLY A 75 -5.95 9.95 1.94
C GLY A 75 -6.65 9.37 0.72
N GLU A 76 -7.06 10.21 -0.20
CA GLU A 76 -7.62 9.74 -1.47
C GLU A 76 -6.58 9.01 -2.30
N ARG A 77 -5.32 9.26 -2.01
CA ARG A 77 -4.17 8.58 -2.63
C ARG A 77 -3.16 8.27 -1.53
N ILE A 78 -2.25 7.37 -1.86
CA ILE A 78 -1.13 7.01 -0.99
C ILE A 78 0.13 7.60 -1.61
N VAL A 79 0.90 8.34 -0.82
CA VAL A 79 2.18 8.90 -1.28
C VAL A 79 3.29 8.22 -0.51
N VAL A 80 4.24 7.66 -1.24
CA VAL A 80 5.39 6.99 -0.65
C VAL A 80 6.67 7.75 -0.97
N ARG A 81 7.62 7.71 -0.07
CA ARG A 81 8.93 8.30 -0.31
C ARG A 81 9.71 7.39 -1.26
N ALA A 82 10.27 7.99 -2.26
CA ALA A 82 11.04 7.23 -3.24
C ALA A 82 12.38 6.79 -2.68
#